data_6aba083ca3c7277f0aaad1c6ddceae7f
#
_entry.id   6aba083ca3c7277f0aaad1c6ddceae7f
#
_cell.length_a   1.000
_cell.length_b   1.000
_cell.length_c   1.000
_cell.angle_alpha   90.00
_cell.angle_beta   90.00
_cell.angle_gamma   90.00
#
_symmetry.space_group_name_H-M   'P 1'
#
loop_
_entity.id
_entity.type
_entity.pdbx_description
1 polymer ?
#
loop_
_entity_poly.entity_id
_entity_poly.type
_entity_poly.pdbx_seq_one_letter_code
_entity_poly.pdbx_strand_id
1 'polypeptide(L)'
;MLGVDFDPEAIRTLRRASLPVRFGDGEDPAFLASLPLEHAEWVVTSFPQWEANRAFLHALGHAGFKGKIAGVVRDDQHGRALDAAGVTRVLNPFTDAADFAARTLLEELRLEAASRAQELQTTIR
;
A
#
# COMPACT_ATOMS: atom_id res chain seq x y z
N MET A 1 -8.11 12.28 -3.21
CA MET A 1 -8.01 11.13 -2.26
C MET A 1 -8.83 11.42 -1.02
N LEU A 2 -9.61 10.47 -0.56
CA LEU A 2 -10.37 10.56 0.69
C LEU A 2 -9.87 9.47 1.64
N GLY A 3 -9.49 9.86 2.85
CA GLY A 3 -9.11 8.91 3.89
C GLY A 3 -10.31 8.54 4.76
N VAL A 4 -10.37 7.28 5.17
CA VAL A 4 -11.40 6.76 6.07
C VAL A 4 -10.72 5.91 7.13
N ASP A 5 -11.00 6.21 8.39
CA ASP A 5 -10.50 5.42 9.50
C ASP A 5 -11.43 5.62 10.70
N PHE A 6 -11.46 4.67 11.62
CA PHE A 6 -12.15 4.87 12.87
C PHE A 6 -11.20 5.13 14.05
N ASP A 7 -9.90 5.18 13.82
CA ASP A 7 -8.91 5.60 14.80
C ASP A 7 -8.81 7.13 14.81
N PRO A 8 -9.19 7.81 15.92
CA PRO A 8 -9.15 9.27 15.99
C PRO A 8 -7.75 9.86 15.79
N GLU A 9 -6.71 9.15 16.17
CA GLU A 9 -5.33 9.63 15.99
C GLU A 9 -4.92 9.62 14.53
N ALA A 10 -5.24 8.54 13.80
CA ALA A 10 -4.97 8.46 12.37
C ALA A 10 -5.70 9.57 11.62
N ILE A 11 -6.96 9.84 11.97
CA ILE A 11 -7.74 10.91 11.36
C ILE A 11 -7.11 12.27 11.60
N ARG A 12 -6.67 12.55 12.83
CA ARG A 12 -6.01 13.82 13.15
C ARG A 12 -4.72 13.99 12.36
N THR A 13 -3.94 12.93 12.24
CA THR A 13 -2.68 12.95 11.48
C THR A 13 -2.93 13.24 10.01
N LEU A 14 -3.90 12.57 9.42
CA LEU A 14 -4.26 12.77 8.01
C LEU A 14 -4.84 14.16 7.75
N ARG A 15 -5.64 14.68 8.66
CA ARG A 15 -6.16 16.05 8.57
C ARG A 15 -5.06 17.10 8.65
N ARG A 16 -4.04 16.88 9.47
CA ARG A 16 -2.87 17.76 9.54
C ARG A 16 -2.09 17.76 8.23
N ALA A 17 -2.09 16.65 7.52
CA ALA A 17 -1.49 16.56 6.18
C ALA A 17 -2.38 17.15 5.09
N SER A 18 -3.49 17.80 5.43
CA SER A 18 -4.47 18.38 4.50
C SER A 18 -5.15 17.38 3.60
N LEU A 19 -5.24 16.12 4.01
CA LEU A 19 -5.98 15.11 3.29
C LEU A 19 -7.43 15.06 3.76
N PRO A 20 -8.41 14.97 2.84
CA PRO A 20 -9.80 14.75 3.24
C PRO A 20 -9.95 13.41 3.96
N VAL A 21 -10.55 13.42 5.13
CA VAL A 21 -10.71 12.21 5.94
C VAL A 21 -12.12 12.18 6.52
N ARG A 22 -12.71 10.98 6.52
CA ARG A 22 -13.98 10.74 7.22
C ARG A 22 -13.78 9.71 8.33
N PHE A 23 -14.39 9.99 9.46
CA PHE A 23 -14.44 9.05 10.57
C PHE A 23 -15.57 8.05 10.34
N GLY A 24 -15.26 6.77 10.44
CA GLY A 24 -16.28 5.73 10.34
C GLY A 24 -15.69 4.35 10.28
N ASP A 25 -16.56 3.37 10.35
CA ASP A 25 -16.19 1.96 10.27
C ASP A 25 -16.26 1.49 8.81
N GLY A 26 -15.10 1.18 8.25
CA GLY A 26 -14.99 0.69 6.87
C GLY A 26 -15.64 -0.68 6.65
N GLU A 27 -15.97 -1.41 7.72
CA GLU A 27 -16.70 -2.67 7.61
C GLU A 27 -18.22 -2.47 7.57
N ASP A 28 -18.70 -1.29 7.91
CA ASP A 28 -20.13 -0.99 7.93
C ASP A 28 -20.63 -0.66 6.52
N PRO A 29 -21.52 -1.48 5.93
CA PRO A 29 -22.04 -1.22 4.60
C PRO A 29 -22.79 0.11 4.50
N ALA A 30 -23.48 0.55 5.54
CA ALA A 30 -24.18 1.83 5.52
C ALA A 30 -23.21 3.00 5.45
N PHE A 31 -22.09 2.90 6.15
CA PHE A 31 -21.04 3.92 6.07
C PHE A 31 -20.40 3.95 4.68
N LEU A 32 -20.10 2.81 4.10
CA LEU A 32 -19.54 2.73 2.75
C LEU A 32 -20.51 3.31 1.70
N ALA A 33 -21.79 3.06 1.86
CA ALA A 33 -22.81 3.63 0.95
C ALA A 33 -22.89 5.15 1.01
N SER A 34 -22.42 5.76 2.12
CA SER A 34 -22.40 7.22 2.28
C SER A 34 -21.19 7.87 1.62
N LEU A 35 -20.21 7.10 1.17
CA LEU A 35 -19.00 7.62 0.56
C LEU A 35 -19.17 7.82 -0.95
N PRO A 36 -18.44 8.78 -1.56
CA PRO A 36 -18.53 9.03 -3.00
C PRO A 36 -17.72 8.00 -3.81
N LEU A 37 -18.03 6.72 -3.65
CA LEU A 37 -17.28 5.61 -4.27
C LEU A 37 -17.43 5.59 -5.80
N GLU A 38 -18.50 6.08 -6.33
CA GLU A 38 -18.74 6.13 -7.77
C GLU A 38 -17.77 7.05 -8.52
N HIS A 39 -17.14 7.99 -7.81
CA HIS A 39 -16.14 8.90 -8.37
C HIS A 39 -14.71 8.51 -7.96
N ALA A 40 -14.55 7.47 -7.18
CA ALA A 40 -13.22 7.02 -6.75
C ALA A 40 -12.61 6.09 -7.80
N GLU A 41 -11.38 6.37 -8.19
CA GLU A 41 -10.63 5.50 -9.10
C GLU A 41 -9.94 4.38 -8.33
N TRP A 42 -9.47 4.68 -7.14
CA TRP A 42 -8.76 3.75 -6.28
C TRP A 42 -9.31 3.76 -4.87
N VAL A 43 -9.34 2.59 -4.27
CA VAL A 43 -9.52 2.42 -2.83
C VAL A 43 -8.27 1.73 -2.28
N VAL A 44 -7.74 2.27 -1.21
CA VAL A 44 -6.59 1.69 -0.52
C VAL A 44 -7.05 1.19 0.84
N THR A 45 -6.81 -0.07 1.12
CA THR A 45 -7.13 -0.67 2.42
C THR A 45 -5.87 -1.05 3.17
N SER A 46 -5.88 -0.85 4.48
CA SER A 46 -4.74 -1.15 5.34
C SER A 46 -5.15 -1.83 6.66
N PHE A 47 -6.27 -2.52 6.67
CA PHE A 47 -6.68 -3.27 7.85
C PHE A 47 -5.61 -4.28 8.25
N PRO A 48 -5.23 -4.34 9.53
CA PRO A 48 -4.16 -5.25 9.95
C PRO A 48 -4.55 -6.73 9.91
N GLN A 49 -5.85 -7.03 9.88
CA GLN A 49 -6.35 -8.41 9.92
C GLN A 49 -7.06 -8.78 8.62
N TRP A 50 -6.83 -10.00 8.16
CA TRP A 50 -7.46 -10.51 6.95
C TRP A 50 -8.99 -10.48 7.01
N GLU A 51 -9.58 -10.86 8.15
CA GLU A 51 -11.04 -10.91 8.29
C GLU A 51 -11.67 -9.53 8.06
N ALA A 52 -11.05 -8.47 8.57
CA ALA A 52 -11.50 -7.10 8.36
C ALA A 52 -11.39 -6.70 6.89
N ASN A 53 -10.29 -7.04 6.24
CA ASN A 53 -10.12 -6.78 4.80
C ASN A 53 -11.15 -7.53 3.97
N ARG A 54 -11.41 -8.78 4.29
CA ARG A 54 -12.40 -9.59 3.58
C ARG A 54 -13.80 -8.98 3.67
N ALA A 55 -14.20 -8.59 4.88
CA ALA A 55 -15.49 -7.94 5.09
C ALA A 55 -15.59 -6.62 4.34
N PHE A 56 -14.52 -5.83 4.33
CA PHE A 56 -14.45 -4.57 3.62
C PHE A 56 -14.57 -4.76 2.09
N LEU A 57 -13.83 -5.71 1.53
CA LEU A 57 -13.89 -6.01 0.10
C LEU A 57 -15.28 -6.47 -0.33
N HIS A 58 -15.93 -7.28 0.51
CA HIS A 58 -17.29 -7.74 0.27
C HIS A 58 -18.27 -6.56 0.27
N ALA A 59 -18.12 -5.66 1.25
CA ALA A 59 -18.98 -4.47 1.35
C ALA A 59 -18.75 -3.51 0.18
N LEU A 60 -17.53 -3.34 -0.30
CA LEU A 60 -17.23 -2.55 -1.50
C LEU A 60 -17.95 -3.11 -2.73
N GLY A 61 -17.94 -4.42 -2.90
CA GLY A 61 -18.64 -5.08 -3.99
C GLY A 61 -20.14 -4.83 -3.95
N HIS A 62 -20.74 -4.90 -2.76
CA HIS A 62 -22.16 -4.60 -2.56
C HIS A 62 -22.49 -3.13 -2.79
N ALA A 63 -21.58 -2.22 -2.47
CA ALA A 63 -21.75 -0.80 -2.73
C ALA A 63 -21.58 -0.42 -4.22
N GLY A 64 -21.23 -1.40 -5.06
CA GLY A 64 -21.08 -1.19 -6.49
C GLY A 64 -19.78 -0.55 -6.92
N PHE A 65 -18.74 -0.59 -6.08
CA PHE A 65 -17.44 -0.06 -6.45
C PHE A 65 -16.81 -0.89 -7.56
N LYS A 66 -16.42 -0.22 -8.65
CA LYS A 66 -15.84 -0.86 -9.84
C LYS A 66 -14.42 -0.40 -10.14
N GLY A 67 -13.84 0.40 -9.27
CA GLY A 67 -12.48 0.91 -9.45
C GLY A 67 -11.41 -0.09 -9.04
N LYS A 68 -10.22 0.42 -8.87
CA LYS A 68 -9.05 -0.38 -8.49
C LYS A 68 -8.87 -0.39 -6.99
N ILE A 69 -8.34 -1.49 -6.46
CA ILE A 69 -8.12 -1.67 -5.04
C ILE A 69 -6.65 -1.98 -4.80
N ALA A 70 -6.05 -1.26 -3.88
CA ALA A 70 -4.72 -1.56 -3.36
C ALA A 70 -4.84 -1.99 -1.90
N GLY A 71 -4.19 -3.08 -1.54
CA GLY A 71 -4.16 -3.58 -0.17
C GLY A 71 -2.76 -3.44 0.42
N VAL A 72 -2.66 -2.77 1.56
CA VAL A 72 -1.40 -2.64 2.30
C VAL A 72 -1.37 -3.71 3.37
N VAL A 73 -0.36 -4.56 3.35
CA VAL A 73 -0.23 -5.70 4.27
C VAL A 73 1.11 -5.67 4.99
N ARG A 74 1.23 -6.46 6.05
CA ARG A 74 2.45 -6.60 6.83
C ARG A 74 3.12 -7.96 6.67
N ASP A 75 2.41 -8.94 6.13
CA ASP A 75 2.95 -10.29 5.92
C ASP A 75 2.50 -10.83 4.56
N ASP A 76 3.24 -11.82 4.08
CA ASP A 76 3.01 -12.38 2.76
C ASP A 76 1.75 -13.25 2.68
N GLN A 77 1.36 -13.88 3.78
CA GLN A 77 0.16 -14.70 3.81
C GLN A 77 -1.09 -13.85 3.58
N HIS A 78 -1.18 -12.71 4.28
CA HIS A 78 -2.26 -11.75 4.08
C HIS A 78 -2.23 -11.19 2.66
N GLY A 79 -1.03 -10.90 2.14
CA GLY A 79 -0.85 -10.43 0.77
C GLY A 79 -1.36 -11.42 -0.26
N ARG A 80 -1.05 -12.70 -0.09
CA ARG A 80 -1.55 -13.76 -0.99
C ARG A 80 -3.07 -13.89 -0.93
N ALA A 81 -3.65 -13.74 0.25
CA ALA A 81 -5.10 -13.78 0.41
C ALA A 81 -5.79 -12.63 -0.32
N LEU A 82 -5.25 -11.42 -0.24
CA LEU A 82 -5.75 -10.26 -0.96
C LEU A 82 -5.62 -10.45 -2.48
N ASP A 83 -4.48 -10.95 -2.93
CA ASP A 83 -4.25 -11.20 -4.35
C ASP A 83 -5.25 -12.22 -4.89
N ALA A 84 -5.48 -13.30 -4.14
CA ALA A 84 -6.48 -14.32 -4.50
C ALA A 84 -7.90 -13.74 -4.50
N ALA A 85 -8.17 -12.72 -3.69
CA ALA A 85 -9.48 -12.06 -3.65
C ALA A 85 -9.67 -11.06 -4.80
N GLY A 86 -8.66 -10.86 -5.64
CA GLY A 86 -8.78 -10.05 -6.85
C GLY A 86 -8.45 -8.58 -6.66
N VAL A 87 -7.73 -8.19 -5.62
CA VAL A 87 -7.29 -6.79 -5.49
C VAL A 87 -6.30 -6.46 -6.61
N THR A 88 -6.30 -5.22 -7.04
CA THR A 88 -5.49 -4.77 -8.16
C THR A 88 -4.00 -4.79 -7.82
N ARG A 89 -3.64 -4.41 -6.60
CA ARG A 89 -2.25 -4.36 -6.17
C ARG A 89 -2.13 -4.63 -4.68
N VAL A 90 -1.13 -5.44 -4.33
CA VAL A 90 -0.77 -5.69 -2.93
C VAL A 90 0.54 -4.98 -2.64
N LEU A 91 0.58 -4.23 -1.56
CA LEU A 91 1.75 -3.50 -1.10
C LEU A 91 2.15 -4.02 0.27
N ASN A 92 3.39 -4.48 0.39
CA ASN A 92 3.99 -4.84 1.68
C ASN A 92 5.16 -3.91 1.94
N PRO A 93 4.97 -2.86 2.77
CA PRO A 93 6.02 -1.86 2.97
C PRO A 93 7.33 -2.42 3.52
N PHE A 94 7.26 -3.51 4.29
CA PHE A 94 8.46 -4.13 4.86
C PHE A 94 9.26 -4.85 3.78
N THR A 95 8.62 -5.70 2.98
CA THR A 95 9.26 -6.41 1.88
C THR A 95 9.69 -5.45 0.78
N ASP A 96 8.82 -4.51 0.42
CA ASP A 96 9.11 -3.53 -0.64
C ASP A 96 10.28 -2.62 -0.26
N ALA A 97 10.36 -2.19 1.00
CA ALA A 97 11.47 -1.39 1.49
C ALA A 97 12.77 -2.19 1.52
N ALA A 98 12.72 -3.47 1.92
CA ALA A 98 13.89 -4.35 1.92
C ALA A 98 14.39 -4.58 0.50
N ASP A 99 13.50 -4.82 -0.46
CA ASP A 99 13.86 -5.00 -1.86
C ASP A 99 14.47 -3.73 -2.45
N PHE A 100 13.92 -2.58 -2.13
CA PHE A 100 14.47 -1.29 -2.56
C PHE A 100 15.87 -1.07 -1.97
N ALA A 101 16.05 -1.32 -0.68
CA ALA A 101 17.36 -1.18 -0.03
C ALA A 101 18.38 -2.14 -0.63
N ALA A 102 18.01 -3.39 -0.87
CA ALA A 102 18.90 -4.37 -1.49
C ALA A 102 19.32 -3.95 -2.90
N ARG A 103 18.38 -3.49 -3.70
CA ARG A 103 18.69 -3.01 -5.06
C ARG A 103 19.60 -1.79 -5.05
N THR A 104 19.35 -0.85 -4.15
CA THR A 104 20.18 0.35 -3.99
C THR A 104 21.60 -0.01 -3.60
N LEU A 105 21.78 -0.92 -2.63
CA LEU A 105 23.09 -1.37 -2.20
C LEU A 105 23.84 -2.11 -3.31
N LEU A 106 23.14 -2.99 -4.04
CA LEU A 106 23.76 -3.72 -5.16
C LEU A 106 24.23 -2.78 -6.25
N GLU A 107 23.46 -1.74 -6.55
CA GLU A 107 23.86 -0.76 -7.54
C GLU A 107 25.11 0.02 -7.10
N GLU A 108 25.16 0.45 -5.85
CA GLU A 108 26.34 1.13 -5.32
C GLU A 108 27.58 0.23 -5.33
N LEU A 109 27.42 -1.04 -4.94
CA LEU A 109 28.52 -1.99 -4.98
C LEU A 109 29.04 -2.24 -6.40
N ARG A 110 28.16 -2.23 -7.40
CA ARG A 110 28.56 -2.33 -8.82
C ARG A 110 29.33 -1.10 -9.27
N LEU A 111 28.91 0.09 -8.86
CA LEU A 111 29.61 1.32 -9.19
C LEU A 111 30.99 1.37 -8.54
N GLU A 112 31.11 0.95 -7.29
CA GLU A 112 32.40 0.86 -6.61
C GLU A 112 33.34 -0.16 -7.29
N ALA A 113 32.82 -1.31 -7.66
CA ALA A 113 33.61 -2.34 -8.35
C ALA A 113 34.08 -1.83 -9.73
N ALA A 114 33.22 -1.13 -10.47
CA ALA A 114 33.61 -0.53 -11.74
C ALA A 114 34.68 0.54 -11.58
N SER A 115 34.58 1.37 -10.54
CA SER A 115 35.55 2.39 -10.23
C SER A 115 36.93 1.78 -9.88
N ARG A 116 36.95 0.73 -9.05
CA ARG A 116 38.17 0.01 -8.72
C ARG A 116 38.81 -0.64 -9.94
N ALA A 117 38.02 -1.22 -10.83
CA ALA A 117 38.54 -1.81 -12.05
C ALA A 117 39.18 -0.77 -12.94
N GLN A 118 38.62 0.42 -13.06
CA GLN A 118 39.19 1.53 -13.79
C GLN A 118 40.51 2.01 -13.17
N GLU A 119 40.55 2.15 -11.85
CA GLU A 119 41.77 2.56 -11.14
C GLU A 119 42.91 1.54 -11.37
N LEU A 120 42.61 0.25 -11.31
CA LEU A 120 43.57 -0.81 -11.58
C LEU A 120 44.09 -0.74 -13.02
N GLN A 121 43.23 -0.51 -13.99
CA GLN A 121 43.63 -0.37 -15.40
C GLN A 121 44.52 0.84 -15.61
N THR A 122 44.21 1.93 -14.92
CA THR A 122 45.03 3.14 -14.99
C THR A 122 46.39 2.95 -14.36
N THR A 123 46.49 2.15 -13.30
CA THR A 123 47.73 1.92 -12.57
C THR A 123 48.70 0.97 -13.34
N ILE A 124 48.15 0.08 -14.17
CA ILE A 124 48.96 -0.90 -14.94
C ILE A 124 49.69 -0.24 -16.12
N ARG A 125 49.30 0.93 -16.47
CA ARG A 125 50.04 1.70 -17.47
C ARG A 125 51.43 2.05 -16.95
#